data_21005a826be7f1e406bb0fb106ec9396
#
_entry.id   21005a826be7f1e406bb0fb106ec9396
#
_cell.length_a   1.000
_cell.length_b   1.000
_cell.length_c   1.000
_cell.angle_alpha   90.00
_cell.angle_beta   90.00
_cell.angle_gamma   90.00
#
_symmetry.space_group_name_H-M   'P 1'
#
loop_
_entity.id
_entity.type
_entity.pdbx_description
1 polymer ?
#
loop_
_entity_poly.entity_id
_entity_poly.type
_entity_poly.pdbx_seq_one_letter_code
_entity_poly.pdbx_strand_id
1 'polypeptide(L)'
;MQFTIKTSDTGSRARTGTITLPHGEIQTPIFMPVGTAGSVKAVHQRELLDDIEAEIILGNTYHLYLRPGLDVLQAAGGLHKFNGWHKPILTDSGGYQVYSLSGTRKIKEEGVTFRSHIDGSKHMFSPERVMDIQRSIGADIIMAFDECTPYPCEYDYAKKSMDMTHRWLKRCIARLAETEPHYGYAQTLFPIVQGSTFPDLRRISAETIAEAGAEGNAIGGLSVGEPAEMMYEFTEQVCGILPIEKPRYLMGVGTPANLLEGIALGIDMFDCVMPTRNGRNGMLFTTQGIINIKNEKWKKDFSPIDENLGGYTSTFYTKAYLRHLFVANELLGLQIASLQNLRLYLWLMQQARIQIDAGTYSTWKPAMIQQLMQRL
;
A
#
# COMPACT_ATOMS: atom_id res chain seq x y z
N MET A 1 4.51 -18.59 -2.25
CA MET A 1 5.41 -17.42 -1.99
C MET A 1 6.57 -17.88 -1.11
N GLN A 2 7.74 -17.25 -1.24
CA GLN A 2 8.87 -17.46 -0.33
C GLN A 2 9.37 -16.10 0.14
N PHE A 3 9.70 -15.97 1.43
CA PHE A 3 10.36 -14.80 1.98
C PHE A 3 11.69 -15.19 2.60
N THR A 4 12.75 -14.50 2.24
CA THR A 4 14.11 -14.75 2.75
C THR A 4 14.68 -13.46 3.30
N ILE A 5 14.97 -13.43 4.62
CA ILE A 5 15.65 -12.29 5.26
C ILE A 5 17.13 -12.34 4.89
N LYS A 6 17.69 -11.20 4.47
CA LYS A 6 19.08 -11.05 4.08
C LYS A 6 19.93 -10.44 5.20
N THR A 7 19.51 -9.30 5.73
CA THR A 7 20.23 -8.54 6.76
C THR A 7 19.23 -7.97 7.77
N SER A 8 19.63 -7.86 9.03
CA SER A 8 18.87 -7.18 10.09
C SER A 8 19.74 -6.08 10.71
N ASP A 9 19.13 -4.91 10.94
CA ASP A 9 19.78 -3.81 11.65
C ASP A 9 19.96 -4.16 13.14
N THR A 10 21.08 -3.78 13.71
CA THR A 10 21.38 -4.09 15.12
C THR A 10 20.72 -3.14 16.11
N GLY A 11 20.36 -1.95 15.66
CA GLY A 11 19.77 -0.89 16.48
C GLY A 11 18.25 -0.78 16.39
N SER A 12 17.60 -1.59 15.55
CA SER A 12 16.14 -1.59 15.35
C SER A 12 15.65 -2.95 14.85
N ARG A 13 14.35 -3.06 14.56
CA ARG A 13 13.78 -4.25 13.90
C ARG A 13 13.81 -4.16 12.37
N ALA A 14 14.46 -3.15 11.80
CA ALA A 14 14.60 -2.98 10.35
C ALA A 14 15.37 -4.17 9.75
N ARG A 15 14.93 -4.62 8.59
CA ARG A 15 15.55 -5.75 7.90
C ARG A 15 15.42 -5.62 6.39
N THR A 16 16.37 -6.21 5.67
CA THR A 16 16.26 -6.43 4.22
C THR A 16 15.92 -7.89 3.95
N GLY A 17 15.21 -8.11 2.86
CA GLY A 17 14.84 -9.45 2.42
C GLY A 17 14.34 -9.46 0.98
N THR A 18 14.02 -10.67 0.51
CA THR A 18 13.46 -10.90 -0.82
C THR A 18 12.17 -11.70 -0.70
N ILE A 19 11.09 -11.23 -1.33
CA ILE A 19 9.85 -11.97 -1.52
C ILE A 19 9.86 -12.49 -2.95
N THR A 20 9.78 -13.83 -3.13
CA THR A 20 9.67 -14.48 -4.44
C THR A 20 8.23 -14.87 -4.71
N LEU A 21 7.68 -14.40 -5.84
CA LEU A 21 6.31 -14.57 -6.30
C LEU A 21 6.29 -15.09 -7.75
N PRO A 22 5.14 -15.55 -8.27
CA PRO A 22 5.04 -16.06 -9.64
C PRO A 22 5.51 -15.08 -10.73
N HIS A 23 5.27 -13.75 -10.54
CA HIS A 23 5.65 -12.72 -11.52
C HIS A 23 6.96 -12.00 -11.18
N GLY A 24 7.78 -12.51 -10.27
CA GLY A 24 9.11 -11.97 -9.98
C GLY A 24 9.41 -11.80 -8.50
N GLU A 25 10.54 -11.16 -8.25
CA GLU A 25 11.06 -10.91 -6.91
C GLU A 25 10.84 -9.45 -6.48
N ILE A 26 10.68 -9.26 -5.17
CA ILE A 26 10.50 -7.96 -4.52
C ILE A 26 11.57 -7.83 -3.44
N GLN A 27 12.35 -6.75 -3.49
CA GLN A 27 13.33 -6.42 -2.45
C GLN A 27 12.66 -5.60 -1.34
N THR A 28 12.68 -6.09 -0.11
CA THR A 28 12.08 -5.40 1.03
C THR A 28 13.14 -4.65 1.87
N PRO A 29 12.74 -3.55 2.55
CA PRO A 29 11.42 -2.90 2.53
C PRO A 29 11.05 -2.31 1.18
N ILE A 30 9.74 -2.32 0.85
CA ILE A 30 9.21 -1.85 -0.44
C ILE A 30 7.97 -0.97 -0.27
N PHE A 31 7.80 0.00 -1.15
CA PHE A 31 6.57 0.77 -1.31
C PHE A 31 5.86 0.35 -2.59
N MET A 32 4.55 0.10 -2.51
CA MET A 32 3.71 -0.31 -3.63
C MET A 32 2.93 0.88 -4.20
N PRO A 33 3.23 1.36 -5.41
CA PRO A 33 2.40 2.35 -6.09
C PRO A 33 0.97 1.86 -6.26
N VAL A 34 -0.01 2.72 -5.91
CA VAL A 34 -1.43 2.34 -5.94
C VAL A 34 -2.03 2.55 -7.32
N GLY A 35 -2.37 1.45 -7.97
CA GLY A 35 -3.07 1.37 -9.26
C GLY A 35 -4.55 1.03 -9.10
N THR A 36 -5.34 1.92 -8.49
CA THR A 36 -6.72 1.73 -8.03
C THR A 36 -7.62 0.99 -9.04
N ALA A 37 -7.62 1.37 -10.29
CA ALA A 37 -8.44 0.78 -11.35
C ALA A 37 -7.56 0.11 -12.43
N GLY A 38 -6.50 -0.60 -12.01
CA GLY A 38 -5.53 -1.21 -12.91
C GLY A 38 -4.51 -0.23 -13.50
N SER A 39 -4.49 1.02 -13.01
CA SER A 39 -3.58 2.07 -13.47
C SER A 39 -3.15 2.95 -12.31
N VAL A 40 -1.86 3.19 -12.17
CA VAL A 40 -1.31 4.22 -11.28
C VAL A 40 -1.61 5.57 -11.92
N LYS A 41 -2.29 6.44 -11.16
CA LYS A 41 -2.84 7.69 -11.73
C LYS A 41 -1.76 8.60 -12.32
N ALA A 42 -1.94 8.96 -13.58
CA ALA A 42 -1.07 9.83 -14.37
C ALA A 42 0.34 9.24 -14.63
N VAL A 43 0.49 7.92 -14.62
CA VAL A 43 1.78 7.24 -14.82
C VAL A 43 1.61 6.07 -15.80
N HIS A 44 2.44 5.99 -16.84
CA HIS A 44 2.49 4.86 -17.74
C HIS A 44 3.26 3.67 -17.11
N GLN A 45 2.94 2.43 -17.54
CA GLN A 45 3.66 1.24 -17.09
C GLN A 45 5.16 1.32 -17.40
N ARG A 46 5.57 1.89 -18.54
CA ARG A 46 6.97 2.12 -18.87
C ARG A 46 7.67 2.99 -17.82
N GLU A 47 7.03 4.09 -17.39
CA GLU A 47 7.56 4.99 -16.37
C GLU A 47 7.64 4.31 -14.99
N LEU A 48 6.68 3.42 -14.67
CA LEU A 48 6.75 2.60 -13.46
C LEU A 48 7.95 1.64 -13.47
N LEU A 49 8.31 1.10 -14.65
CA LEU A 49 9.42 0.17 -14.81
C LEU A 49 10.76 0.89 -14.87
N ASP A 50 10.89 1.90 -15.73
CA ASP A 50 12.17 2.47 -16.14
C ASP A 50 12.59 3.67 -15.28
N ASP A 51 11.62 4.52 -14.86
CA ASP A 51 11.89 5.74 -14.10
C ASP A 51 11.69 5.55 -12.59
N ILE A 52 10.60 4.88 -12.20
CA ILE A 52 10.23 4.67 -10.79
C ILE A 52 10.89 3.40 -10.23
N GLU A 53 11.18 2.42 -11.10
CA GLU A 53 11.74 1.12 -10.75
C GLU A 53 10.84 0.33 -9.78
N ALA A 54 9.53 0.39 -9.98
CA ALA A 54 8.57 -0.33 -9.15
C ALA A 54 8.71 -1.85 -9.39
N GLU A 55 8.75 -2.61 -8.30
CA GLU A 55 8.84 -4.08 -8.33
C GLU A 55 7.47 -4.72 -8.14
N ILE A 56 6.51 -4.00 -7.57
CA ILE A 56 5.13 -4.42 -7.30
C ILE A 56 4.22 -3.20 -7.36
N ILE A 57 2.96 -3.41 -7.77
CA ILE A 57 1.89 -2.41 -7.68
C ILE A 57 0.71 -2.98 -6.90
N LEU A 58 -0.14 -2.09 -6.37
CA LEU A 58 -1.38 -2.47 -5.69
C LEU A 58 -2.60 -2.12 -6.54
N GLY A 59 -3.51 -3.08 -6.71
CA GLY A 59 -4.84 -2.88 -7.30
C GLY A 59 -5.95 -2.92 -6.25
N ASN A 60 -7.05 -2.19 -6.46
CA ASN A 60 -8.18 -2.22 -5.54
C ASN A 60 -9.30 -3.14 -6.05
N THR A 61 -9.56 -4.20 -5.31
CA THR A 61 -10.58 -5.23 -5.65
C THR A 61 -11.96 -4.65 -5.89
N TYR A 62 -12.42 -3.72 -5.03
CA TYR A 62 -13.72 -3.07 -5.19
C TYR A 62 -13.85 -2.33 -6.53
N HIS A 63 -12.84 -1.54 -6.88
CA HIS A 63 -12.86 -0.77 -8.13
C HIS A 63 -12.79 -1.67 -9.37
N LEU A 64 -11.90 -2.66 -9.36
CA LEU A 64 -11.73 -3.60 -10.47
C LEU A 64 -12.97 -4.49 -10.68
N TYR A 65 -13.64 -4.88 -9.59
CA TYR A 65 -14.91 -5.60 -9.64
C TYR A 65 -16.02 -4.79 -10.30
N LEU A 66 -16.16 -3.50 -9.96
CA LEU A 66 -17.20 -2.64 -10.55
C LEU A 66 -16.85 -2.20 -11.97
N ARG A 67 -15.59 -1.93 -12.26
CA ARG A 67 -15.10 -1.48 -13.56
C ARG A 67 -13.62 -1.81 -13.73
N PRO A 68 -13.20 -2.60 -14.71
CA PRO A 68 -13.95 -2.98 -15.91
C PRO A 68 -15.00 -4.08 -15.71
N GLY A 69 -14.99 -4.78 -14.54
CA GLY A 69 -15.82 -5.95 -14.29
C GLY A 69 -15.04 -7.26 -14.48
N LEU A 70 -15.53 -8.32 -13.82
CA LEU A 70 -14.82 -9.61 -13.80
C LEU A 70 -14.82 -10.32 -15.15
N ASP A 71 -15.88 -10.18 -15.92
CA ASP A 71 -16.02 -10.73 -17.27
C ASP A 71 -14.92 -10.21 -18.20
N VAL A 72 -14.66 -8.91 -18.17
CA VAL A 72 -13.59 -8.27 -18.95
C VAL A 72 -12.22 -8.75 -18.48
N LEU A 73 -11.97 -8.79 -17.16
CA LEU A 73 -10.69 -9.23 -16.63
C LEU A 73 -10.41 -10.70 -16.94
N GLN A 74 -11.43 -11.57 -16.83
CA GLN A 74 -11.29 -12.99 -17.18
C GLN A 74 -11.02 -13.19 -18.68
N ALA A 75 -11.75 -12.46 -19.54
CA ALA A 75 -11.54 -12.52 -20.99
C ALA A 75 -10.13 -12.04 -21.39
N ALA A 76 -9.57 -11.06 -20.67
CA ALA A 76 -8.19 -10.59 -20.87
C ALA A 76 -7.12 -11.58 -20.37
N GLY A 77 -7.48 -12.54 -19.53
CA GLY A 77 -6.54 -13.46 -18.88
C GLY A 77 -5.91 -12.90 -17.61
N GLY A 78 -6.66 -12.11 -16.84
CA GLY A 78 -6.28 -11.50 -15.57
C GLY A 78 -5.74 -10.09 -15.68
N LEU A 79 -5.55 -9.45 -14.51
CA LEU A 79 -5.15 -8.05 -14.42
C LEU A 79 -3.77 -7.79 -15.04
N HIS A 80 -2.81 -8.70 -14.88
CA HIS A 80 -1.46 -8.59 -15.46
C HIS A 80 -1.51 -8.39 -16.97
N LYS A 81 -2.30 -9.20 -17.67
CA LYS A 81 -2.47 -9.09 -19.13
C LYS A 81 -3.33 -7.88 -19.50
N PHE A 82 -4.36 -7.59 -18.71
CA PHE A 82 -5.28 -6.49 -18.98
C PHE A 82 -4.58 -5.12 -18.95
N ASN A 83 -3.70 -4.89 -17.97
CA ASN A 83 -3.02 -3.60 -17.81
C ASN A 83 -1.56 -3.59 -18.34
N GLY A 84 -1.07 -4.72 -18.85
CA GLY A 84 0.31 -4.83 -19.38
C GLY A 84 1.39 -4.73 -18.31
N TRP A 85 1.09 -5.12 -17.06
CA TRP A 85 2.05 -5.14 -15.97
C TRP A 85 2.54 -6.57 -15.70
N HIS A 86 3.82 -6.83 -15.92
CA HIS A 86 4.39 -8.18 -15.88
C HIS A 86 5.14 -8.52 -14.59
N LYS A 87 5.19 -7.59 -13.64
CA LYS A 87 5.76 -7.80 -12.29
C LYS A 87 4.64 -8.08 -11.27
N PRO A 88 4.98 -8.42 -10.01
CA PRO A 88 4.00 -8.70 -8.97
C PRO A 88 2.89 -7.67 -8.81
N ILE A 89 1.70 -8.15 -8.47
CA ILE A 89 0.54 -7.34 -8.08
C ILE A 89 0.02 -7.82 -6.73
N LEU A 90 -0.32 -6.90 -5.84
CA LEU A 90 -1.13 -7.14 -4.66
C LEU A 90 -2.53 -6.56 -4.90
N THR A 91 -3.60 -7.25 -4.51
CA THR A 91 -4.94 -6.67 -4.42
C THR A 91 -5.44 -6.62 -2.99
N ASP A 92 -6.01 -5.47 -2.61
CA ASP A 92 -6.70 -5.34 -1.33
C ASP A 92 -7.97 -6.20 -1.26
N SER A 93 -8.61 -6.27 -0.09
CA SER A 93 -9.87 -7.02 0.10
C SER A 93 -11.10 -6.32 -0.50
N GLY A 94 -11.02 -5.01 -0.75
CA GLY A 94 -12.16 -4.16 -1.09
C GLY A 94 -12.99 -3.70 0.13
N GLY A 95 -12.70 -4.21 1.33
CA GLY A 95 -13.45 -3.90 2.55
C GLY A 95 -13.45 -2.41 2.90
N TYR A 96 -12.28 -1.77 2.86
CA TYR A 96 -12.14 -0.34 3.14
C TYR A 96 -12.91 0.53 2.14
N GLN A 97 -12.90 0.21 0.84
CA GLN A 97 -13.61 0.98 -0.18
C GLN A 97 -15.13 0.82 -0.06
N VAL A 98 -15.61 -0.37 0.28
CA VAL A 98 -17.03 -0.57 0.63
C VAL A 98 -17.39 0.27 1.85
N TYR A 99 -16.47 0.41 2.83
CA TYR A 99 -16.64 1.28 3.97
C TYR A 99 -16.69 2.76 3.57
N SER A 100 -15.72 3.26 2.82
CA SER A 100 -15.49 4.69 2.59
C SER A 100 -16.32 5.29 1.45
N LEU A 101 -16.71 4.49 0.43
CA LEU A 101 -17.34 4.98 -0.80
C LEU A 101 -18.82 4.65 -0.93
N SER A 102 -19.35 3.67 -0.19
CA SER A 102 -20.77 3.35 -0.25
C SER A 102 -21.56 4.18 0.75
N GLY A 103 -22.43 5.06 0.26
CA GLY A 103 -23.33 5.88 1.10
C GLY A 103 -24.32 5.06 1.95
N THR A 104 -24.62 3.83 1.56
CA THR A 104 -25.46 2.87 2.30
C THR A 104 -24.82 1.49 2.27
N ARG A 105 -24.39 1.01 3.41
CA ARG A 105 -23.89 -0.36 3.59
C ARG A 105 -24.57 -1.05 4.76
N LYS A 106 -24.69 -2.36 4.68
CA LYS A 106 -25.13 -3.21 5.81
C LYS A 106 -24.10 -4.30 6.01
N ILE A 107 -23.47 -4.29 7.18
CA ILE A 107 -22.49 -5.30 7.59
C ILE A 107 -23.23 -6.34 8.42
N LYS A 108 -23.03 -7.61 8.11
CA LYS A 108 -23.58 -8.78 8.80
C LYS A 108 -22.54 -9.89 8.79
N GLU A 109 -22.80 -10.97 9.53
CA GLU A 109 -21.91 -12.12 9.56
C GLU A 109 -21.70 -12.76 8.17
N GLU A 110 -22.71 -12.74 7.32
CA GLU A 110 -22.65 -13.28 5.96
C GLU A 110 -21.73 -12.46 5.04
N GLY A 111 -21.55 -11.16 5.32
CA GLY A 111 -20.78 -10.24 4.49
C GLY A 111 -21.36 -8.82 4.51
N VAL A 112 -20.94 -8.02 3.52
CA VAL A 112 -21.32 -6.61 3.40
C VAL A 112 -22.16 -6.38 2.14
N THR A 113 -23.39 -5.90 2.34
CA THR A 113 -24.23 -5.42 1.23
C THR A 113 -24.02 -3.93 1.05
N PHE A 114 -23.81 -3.48 -0.17
CA PHE A 114 -23.56 -2.07 -0.49
C PHE A 114 -24.18 -1.68 -1.84
N ARG A 115 -24.21 -0.37 -2.10
CA ARG A 115 -24.57 0.19 -3.42
C ARG A 115 -23.32 0.71 -4.13
N SER A 116 -23.21 0.39 -5.40
CA SER A 116 -22.17 0.91 -6.28
C SER A 116 -22.24 2.45 -6.34
N HIS A 117 -21.09 3.11 -6.19
CA HIS A 117 -20.96 4.55 -6.35
C HIS A 117 -21.03 4.99 -7.82
N ILE A 118 -20.99 4.04 -8.77
CA ILE A 118 -20.99 4.31 -10.21
C ILE A 118 -22.43 4.44 -10.73
N ASP A 119 -23.29 3.48 -10.37
CA ASP A 119 -24.63 3.32 -10.95
C ASP A 119 -25.75 3.05 -9.91
N GLY A 120 -25.37 2.96 -8.62
CA GLY A 120 -26.31 2.68 -7.54
C GLY A 120 -26.78 1.22 -7.44
N SER A 121 -26.28 0.31 -8.28
CA SER A 121 -26.61 -1.12 -8.25
C SER A 121 -26.25 -1.74 -6.90
N LYS A 122 -27.01 -2.76 -6.49
CA LYS A 122 -26.83 -3.43 -5.20
C LYS A 122 -25.89 -4.63 -5.36
N HIS A 123 -24.87 -4.69 -4.51
CA HIS A 123 -23.89 -5.77 -4.49
C HIS A 123 -23.75 -6.35 -3.09
N MET A 124 -23.20 -7.56 -3.00
CA MET A 124 -22.82 -8.20 -1.75
C MET A 124 -21.42 -8.77 -1.87
N PHE A 125 -20.55 -8.41 -0.92
CA PHE A 125 -19.27 -9.05 -0.69
C PHE A 125 -19.39 -9.95 0.54
N SER A 126 -19.23 -11.26 0.34
CA SER A 126 -18.94 -12.22 1.40
C SER A 126 -17.46 -12.60 1.34
N PRO A 127 -16.88 -13.18 2.38
CA PRO A 127 -15.50 -13.69 2.33
C PRO A 127 -15.24 -14.61 1.13
N GLU A 128 -16.15 -15.54 0.84
CA GLU A 128 -16.05 -16.45 -0.31
C GLU A 128 -16.10 -15.68 -1.63
N ARG A 129 -17.05 -14.76 -1.75
CA ARG A 129 -17.21 -13.95 -2.98
C ARG A 129 -15.98 -13.09 -3.25
N VAL A 130 -15.35 -12.51 -2.21
CA VAL A 130 -14.14 -11.71 -2.35
C VAL A 130 -12.95 -12.57 -2.80
N MET A 131 -12.86 -13.82 -2.34
CA MET A 131 -11.85 -14.76 -2.85
C MET A 131 -12.08 -15.08 -4.33
N ASP A 132 -13.31 -15.36 -4.74
CA ASP A 132 -13.66 -15.61 -6.16
C ASP A 132 -13.36 -14.39 -7.05
N ILE A 133 -13.61 -13.17 -6.54
CA ILE A 133 -13.28 -11.92 -7.23
C ILE A 133 -11.76 -11.81 -7.42
N GLN A 134 -10.98 -12.02 -6.36
CA GLN A 134 -9.52 -11.92 -6.43
C GLN A 134 -8.89 -13.05 -7.26
N ARG A 135 -9.50 -14.26 -7.30
CA ARG A 135 -9.17 -15.30 -8.29
C ARG A 135 -9.31 -14.80 -9.72
N SER A 136 -10.43 -14.10 -9.99
CA SER A 136 -10.72 -13.55 -11.32
C SER A 136 -9.83 -12.37 -11.69
N ILE A 137 -9.41 -11.56 -10.72
CA ILE A 137 -8.44 -10.48 -10.92
C ILE A 137 -7.05 -11.05 -11.20
N GLY A 138 -6.59 -12.06 -10.44
CA GLY A 138 -5.34 -12.76 -10.68
C GLY A 138 -4.10 -12.05 -10.16
N ALA A 139 -4.17 -11.34 -9.03
CA ALA A 139 -2.99 -10.80 -8.36
C ALA A 139 -2.14 -11.91 -7.69
N ASP A 140 -0.84 -11.66 -7.46
CA ASP A 140 0.06 -12.60 -6.77
C ASP A 140 -0.24 -12.69 -5.27
N ILE A 141 -0.44 -11.53 -4.65
CA ILE A 141 -0.83 -11.41 -3.25
C ILE A 141 -2.27 -10.91 -3.18
N ILE A 142 -3.10 -11.59 -2.40
CA ILE A 142 -4.51 -11.25 -2.19
C ILE A 142 -4.77 -11.08 -0.70
N MET A 143 -5.65 -10.13 -0.34
CA MET A 143 -5.95 -9.83 1.05
C MET A 143 -7.21 -10.56 1.51
N ALA A 144 -7.21 -11.09 2.74
CA ALA A 144 -8.41 -11.61 3.36
C ALA A 144 -9.47 -10.50 3.51
N PHE A 145 -10.75 -10.87 3.39
CA PHE A 145 -11.83 -9.91 3.60
C PHE A 145 -11.95 -9.53 5.07
N ASP A 146 -11.95 -8.24 5.36
CA ASP A 146 -11.91 -7.67 6.70
C ASP A 146 -12.87 -6.50 6.85
N GLU A 147 -13.13 -6.11 8.09
CA GLU A 147 -13.79 -4.86 8.43
C GLU A 147 -12.79 -3.89 9.09
N CYS A 148 -12.54 -2.77 8.41
CA CYS A 148 -11.77 -1.66 8.97
C CYS A 148 -12.71 -0.76 9.77
N THR A 149 -12.50 -0.63 11.09
CA THR A 149 -13.29 0.24 11.94
C THR A 149 -12.90 1.71 11.77
N PRO A 150 -13.83 2.68 11.99
CA PRO A 150 -13.48 4.10 12.03
C PRO A 150 -12.59 4.43 13.25
N TYR A 151 -11.94 5.58 13.21
CA TYR A 151 -11.32 6.20 14.38
C TYR A 151 -11.97 7.56 14.68
N PRO A 152 -12.33 7.84 15.94
CA PRO A 152 -12.39 6.87 17.04
C PRO A 152 -13.58 5.91 16.90
N CYS A 153 -13.54 4.79 17.62
CA CYS A 153 -14.69 3.89 17.76
C CYS A 153 -14.80 3.32 19.18
N GLU A 154 -15.98 2.84 19.52
CA GLU A 154 -16.25 2.21 20.82
C GLU A 154 -15.59 0.82 20.90
N TYR A 155 -15.12 0.45 22.11
CA TYR A 155 -14.43 -0.82 22.36
C TYR A 155 -15.27 -2.05 21.94
N ASP A 156 -16.55 -2.08 22.33
CA ASP A 156 -17.44 -3.20 22.01
C ASP A 156 -17.66 -3.37 20.50
N TYR A 157 -17.70 -2.25 19.77
CA TYR A 157 -17.77 -2.29 18.31
C TYR A 157 -16.46 -2.82 17.70
N ALA A 158 -15.31 -2.29 18.14
CA ALA A 158 -14.00 -2.75 17.68
C ALA A 158 -13.81 -4.25 17.93
N LYS A 159 -14.21 -4.74 19.13
CA LYS A 159 -14.14 -6.16 19.47
C LYS A 159 -15.01 -7.03 18.57
N LYS A 160 -16.27 -6.66 18.37
CA LYS A 160 -17.20 -7.39 17.49
C LYS A 160 -16.71 -7.43 16.05
N SER A 161 -16.20 -6.34 15.54
CA SER A 161 -15.61 -6.21 14.20
C SER A 161 -14.39 -7.10 14.04
N MET A 162 -13.47 -7.06 15.01
CA MET A 162 -12.28 -7.92 15.04
C MET A 162 -12.65 -9.41 15.05
N ASP A 163 -13.55 -9.82 15.94
CA ASP A 163 -14.01 -11.20 16.05
C ASP A 163 -14.67 -11.69 14.73
N MET A 164 -15.44 -10.82 14.07
CA MET A 164 -16.04 -11.10 12.77
C MET A 164 -14.96 -11.23 11.68
N THR A 165 -13.98 -10.33 11.63
CA THR A 165 -12.85 -10.41 10.70
C THR A 165 -12.10 -11.74 10.84
N HIS A 166 -11.89 -12.24 12.06
CA HIS A 166 -11.26 -13.54 12.28
C HIS A 166 -12.12 -14.72 11.76
N ARG A 167 -13.45 -14.66 11.91
CA ARG A 167 -14.34 -15.67 11.31
C ARG A 167 -14.34 -15.60 9.79
N TRP A 168 -14.32 -14.38 9.24
CA TRP A 168 -14.21 -14.17 7.79
C TRP A 168 -12.89 -14.68 7.21
N LEU A 169 -11.78 -14.51 7.95
CA LEU A 169 -10.49 -15.10 7.55
C LEU A 169 -10.59 -16.61 7.37
N LYS A 170 -11.20 -17.34 8.33
CA LYS A 170 -11.39 -18.78 8.23
C LYS A 170 -12.18 -19.17 6.98
N ARG A 171 -13.21 -18.40 6.64
CA ARG A 171 -14.02 -18.59 5.42
C ARG A 171 -13.22 -18.29 4.15
N CYS A 172 -12.37 -17.24 4.16
CA CYS A 172 -11.47 -16.95 3.04
C CYS A 172 -10.49 -18.11 2.79
N ILE A 173 -9.86 -18.62 3.84
CA ILE A 173 -8.93 -19.76 3.76
C ILE A 173 -9.64 -21.00 3.21
N ALA A 174 -10.81 -21.35 3.74
CA ALA A 174 -11.60 -22.49 3.27
C ALA A 174 -11.96 -22.34 1.78
N ARG A 175 -12.43 -21.15 1.37
CA ARG A 175 -12.79 -20.90 -0.03
C ARG A 175 -11.60 -21.02 -0.99
N LEU A 176 -10.43 -20.55 -0.61
CA LEU A 176 -9.22 -20.70 -1.42
C LEU A 176 -8.76 -22.15 -1.55
N ALA A 177 -8.96 -22.97 -0.51
CA ALA A 177 -8.66 -24.39 -0.56
C ALA A 177 -9.65 -25.20 -1.46
N GLU A 178 -10.88 -24.69 -1.64
CA GLU A 178 -11.90 -25.28 -2.49
C GLU A 178 -11.79 -24.87 -3.97
N THR A 179 -10.99 -23.84 -4.31
CA THR A 179 -10.95 -23.25 -5.63
C THR A 179 -9.55 -23.25 -6.24
N GLU A 180 -9.46 -23.53 -7.53
CA GLU A 180 -8.21 -23.49 -8.27
C GLU A 180 -7.86 -22.08 -8.77
N PRO A 181 -6.56 -21.74 -8.89
CA PRO A 181 -6.13 -20.53 -9.54
C PRO A 181 -6.56 -20.48 -11.02
N HIS A 182 -7.09 -19.32 -11.46
CA HIS A 182 -7.62 -19.21 -12.83
C HIS A 182 -6.54 -19.13 -13.91
N TYR A 183 -5.30 -18.71 -13.58
CA TYR A 183 -4.30 -18.34 -14.57
C TYR A 183 -3.01 -19.17 -14.48
N GLY A 184 -3.06 -20.34 -13.82
CA GLY A 184 -1.94 -21.30 -13.79
C GLY A 184 -0.83 -21.00 -12.77
N TYR A 185 -1.04 -20.03 -11.86
CA TYR A 185 -0.12 -19.73 -10.76
C TYR A 185 -0.87 -19.56 -9.43
N ALA A 186 -0.22 -19.96 -8.34
CA ALA A 186 -0.80 -19.83 -7.01
C ALA A 186 -0.78 -18.37 -6.54
N GLN A 187 -1.88 -17.95 -5.91
CA GLN A 187 -2.00 -16.67 -5.23
C GLN A 187 -1.77 -16.86 -3.73
N THR A 188 -1.14 -15.89 -3.08
CA THR A 188 -0.85 -15.93 -1.65
C THR A 188 -1.81 -15.05 -0.87
N LEU A 189 -2.52 -15.64 0.09
CA LEU A 189 -3.42 -14.89 0.98
C LEU A 189 -2.65 -14.26 2.13
N PHE A 190 -2.84 -12.95 2.35
CA PHE A 190 -2.41 -12.25 3.55
C PHE A 190 -3.61 -11.97 4.45
N PRO A 191 -3.64 -12.50 5.67
CA PRO A 191 -4.58 -12.11 6.71
C PRO A 191 -4.25 -10.73 7.27
N ILE A 192 -5.24 -10.08 7.90
CA ILE A 192 -5.13 -8.69 8.36
C ILE A 192 -5.38 -8.62 9.87
N VAL A 193 -4.42 -8.09 10.61
CA VAL A 193 -4.56 -7.74 12.02
C VAL A 193 -5.47 -6.52 12.14
N GLN A 194 -6.56 -6.64 12.91
CA GLN A 194 -7.48 -5.55 13.25
C GLN A 194 -7.46 -5.29 14.78
N GLY A 195 -8.38 -4.53 15.32
CA GLY A 195 -8.49 -4.23 16.76
C GLY A 195 -8.48 -2.75 17.10
N SER A 196 -8.63 -1.87 16.08
CA SER A 196 -8.66 -0.42 16.25
C SER A 196 -7.45 0.09 17.06
N THR A 197 -7.66 0.99 18.01
CA THR A 197 -6.64 1.55 18.91
C THR A 197 -6.77 1.01 20.34
N PHE A 198 -7.02 -0.32 20.47
CA PHE A 198 -7.12 -1.00 21.75
C PHE A 198 -6.02 -2.05 21.86
N PRO A 199 -5.08 -1.89 22.82
CA PRO A 199 -3.87 -2.75 22.90
C PRO A 199 -4.18 -4.24 23.07
N ASP A 200 -5.19 -4.57 23.87
CA ASP A 200 -5.62 -5.96 24.11
C ASP A 200 -6.23 -6.59 22.86
N LEU A 201 -7.05 -5.84 22.10
CA LEU A 201 -7.63 -6.31 20.85
C LEU A 201 -6.55 -6.49 19.78
N ARG A 202 -5.60 -5.55 19.66
CA ARG A 202 -4.44 -5.68 18.76
C ARG A 202 -3.62 -6.93 19.06
N ARG A 203 -3.37 -7.20 20.34
CA ARG A 203 -2.66 -8.41 20.76
C ARG A 203 -3.43 -9.67 20.37
N ILE A 204 -4.71 -9.76 20.76
CA ILE A 204 -5.57 -10.93 20.44
C ILE A 204 -5.61 -11.15 18.91
N SER A 205 -5.77 -10.07 18.15
CA SER A 205 -5.80 -10.18 16.69
C SER A 205 -4.47 -10.65 16.13
N ALA A 206 -3.35 -10.08 16.57
CA ALA A 206 -2.02 -10.48 16.11
C ALA A 206 -1.71 -11.96 16.41
N GLU A 207 -2.06 -12.45 17.61
CA GLU A 207 -1.93 -13.83 18.01
C GLU A 207 -2.77 -14.76 17.09
N THR A 208 -4.04 -14.41 16.86
CA THR A 208 -4.95 -15.16 15.96
C THR A 208 -4.43 -15.20 14.52
N ILE A 209 -3.90 -14.10 14.02
CA ILE A 209 -3.35 -14.01 12.66
C ILE A 209 -2.05 -14.81 12.55
N ALA A 210 -1.18 -14.77 13.55
CA ALA A 210 0.03 -15.58 13.60
C ALA A 210 -0.28 -17.09 13.58
N GLU A 211 -1.29 -17.53 14.34
CA GLU A 211 -1.76 -18.92 14.39
C GLU A 211 -2.35 -19.41 13.05
N ALA A 212 -2.84 -18.51 12.20
CA ALA A 212 -3.33 -18.88 10.88
C ALA A 212 -2.24 -19.43 9.94
N GLY A 213 -0.96 -19.21 10.26
CA GLY A 213 0.19 -19.80 9.56
C GLY A 213 0.36 -19.33 8.11
N ALA A 214 -0.11 -18.13 7.77
CA ALA A 214 -0.01 -17.59 6.43
C ALA A 214 1.44 -17.26 6.04
N GLU A 215 1.69 -17.16 4.73
CA GLU A 215 3.02 -16.84 4.19
C GLU A 215 3.42 -15.37 4.35
N GLY A 216 2.49 -14.48 4.70
CA GLY A 216 2.73 -13.09 5.04
C GLY A 216 1.53 -12.52 5.77
N ASN A 217 1.71 -11.41 6.48
CA ASN A 217 0.71 -10.83 7.36
C ASN A 217 0.58 -9.33 7.14
N ALA A 218 -0.64 -8.80 7.26
CA ALA A 218 -0.89 -7.36 7.15
C ALA A 218 -1.39 -6.77 8.47
N ILE A 219 -1.13 -5.49 8.66
CA ILE A 219 -1.61 -4.66 9.77
C ILE A 219 -2.55 -3.62 9.19
N GLY A 220 -3.84 -3.77 9.46
CA GLY A 220 -4.88 -2.85 9.04
C GLY A 220 -5.46 -2.05 10.19
N GLY A 221 -6.43 -1.18 9.90
CA GLY A 221 -7.15 -0.38 10.89
C GLY A 221 -6.28 0.64 11.63
N LEU A 222 -5.14 1.03 11.04
CA LEU A 222 -4.30 2.14 11.43
C LEU A 222 -4.22 3.15 10.28
N SER A 223 -3.69 4.36 10.55
CA SER A 223 -3.69 5.47 9.57
C SER A 223 -5.11 5.89 9.12
N VAL A 224 -6.06 5.80 10.04
CA VAL A 224 -7.47 6.14 9.81
C VAL A 224 -7.90 7.41 10.56
N GLY A 225 -6.94 8.14 11.15
CA GLY A 225 -7.16 9.42 11.83
C GLY A 225 -6.53 9.55 13.21
N GLU A 226 -5.95 8.48 13.74
CA GLU A 226 -5.20 8.49 15.00
C GLU A 226 -3.87 9.26 14.88
N PRO A 227 -3.31 9.75 16.01
CA PRO A 227 -1.96 10.32 16.04
C PRO A 227 -0.90 9.31 15.57
N ALA A 228 0.17 9.81 14.94
CA ALA A 228 1.24 8.96 14.39
C ALA A 228 1.94 8.13 15.47
N GLU A 229 2.14 8.71 16.66
CA GLU A 229 2.76 8.03 17.79
C GLU A 229 1.96 6.79 18.22
N MET A 230 0.64 6.90 18.23
CA MET A 230 -0.26 5.77 18.53
C MET A 230 -0.18 4.69 17.44
N MET A 231 -0.12 5.07 16.17
CA MET A 231 0.10 4.14 15.06
C MET A 231 1.43 3.39 15.24
N TYR A 232 2.50 4.07 15.64
CA TYR A 232 3.81 3.43 15.85
C TYR A 232 3.78 2.46 17.04
N GLU A 233 3.17 2.85 18.16
CA GLU A 233 3.01 1.99 19.34
C GLU A 233 2.30 0.67 18.98
N PHE A 234 1.17 0.73 18.30
CA PHE A 234 0.45 -0.47 17.89
C PHE A 234 1.17 -1.28 16.81
N THR A 235 1.88 -0.62 15.91
CA THR A 235 2.71 -1.32 14.92
C THR A 235 3.83 -2.09 15.62
N GLU A 236 4.50 -1.49 16.59
CA GLU A 236 5.55 -2.13 17.39
C GLU A 236 5.02 -3.34 18.16
N GLN A 237 3.89 -3.17 18.84
CA GLN A 237 3.22 -4.26 19.57
C GLN A 237 2.92 -5.44 18.65
N VAL A 238 2.29 -5.19 17.52
CA VAL A 238 1.90 -6.24 16.56
C VAL A 238 3.12 -6.91 15.93
N CYS A 239 4.14 -6.14 15.55
CA CYS A 239 5.40 -6.68 15.02
C CYS A 239 6.16 -7.54 16.03
N GLY A 240 5.94 -7.34 17.34
CA GLY A 240 6.49 -8.19 18.41
C GLY A 240 5.83 -9.57 18.52
N ILE A 241 4.64 -9.74 17.91
CA ILE A 241 3.84 -10.96 18.00
C ILE A 241 3.88 -11.74 16.66
N LEU A 242 3.79 -11.04 15.53
CA LEU A 242 3.79 -11.68 14.21
C LEU A 242 5.11 -12.42 13.93
N PRO A 243 5.07 -13.58 13.26
CA PRO A 243 6.24 -14.37 12.92
C PRO A 243 7.33 -13.55 12.24
N ILE A 244 8.58 -13.70 12.73
CA ILE A 244 9.70 -12.92 12.22
C ILE A 244 10.10 -13.36 10.80
N GLU A 245 9.90 -14.63 10.47
CA GLU A 245 10.24 -15.22 9.17
C GLU A 245 9.22 -14.91 8.08
N LYS A 246 8.15 -14.18 8.39
CA LYS A 246 7.11 -13.79 7.42
C LYS A 246 7.15 -12.30 7.15
N PRO A 247 6.88 -11.83 5.91
CA PRO A 247 6.82 -10.40 5.62
C PRO A 247 5.60 -9.75 6.27
N ARG A 248 5.76 -8.50 6.68
CA ARG A 248 4.75 -7.68 7.35
C ARG A 248 4.40 -6.47 6.49
N TYR A 249 3.13 -6.32 6.23
CA TYR A 249 2.59 -5.24 5.41
C TYR A 249 1.77 -4.27 6.26
N LEU A 250 2.20 -3.01 6.39
CA LEU A 250 1.44 -1.94 7.03
C LEU A 250 0.61 -1.20 5.99
N MET A 251 -0.71 -1.36 6.06
CA MET A 251 -1.65 -0.91 5.03
C MET A 251 -1.93 0.60 5.09
N GLY A 252 -1.93 1.26 3.94
CA GLY A 252 -2.37 2.65 3.79
C GLY A 252 -1.42 3.71 4.34
N VAL A 253 -0.19 3.36 4.69
CA VAL A 253 0.80 4.25 5.31
C VAL A 253 1.90 4.61 4.31
N GLY A 254 2.35 5.83 4.17
CA GLY A 254 1.96 7.13 4.70
C GLY A 254 2.95 8.19 4.23
N THR A 255 3.39 9.07 5.13
CA THR A 255 4.44 10.06 4.83
C THR A 255 5.82 9.40 4.76
N PRO A 256 6.86 10.05 4.17
CA PRO A 256 8.23 9.55 4.22
C PRO A 256 8.72 9.21 5.64
N ALA A 257 8.34 10.03 6.63
CA ALA A 257 8.65 9.78 8.03
C ALA A 257 7.98 8.50 8.56
N ASN A 258 6.67 8.31 8.26
CA ASN A 258 5.94 7.11 8.68
C ASN A 258 6.55 5.83 8.09
N LEU A 259 7.03 5.88 6.84
CA LEU A 259 7.69 4.75 6.20
C LEU A 259 8.99 4.38 6.93
N LEU A 260 9.85 5.37 7.22
CA LEU A 260 11.11 5.11 7.93
C LEU A 260 10.89 4.63 9.37
N GLU A 261 9.90 5.18 10.08
CA GLU A 261 9.55 4.67 11.41
C GLU A 261 8.98 3.25 11.33
N GLY A 262 8.08 2.97 10.39
CA GLY A 262 7.53 1.63 10.18
C GLY A 262 8.61 0.59 9.87
N ILE A 263 9.59 0.93 9.03
CA ILE A 263 10.76 0.06 8.75
C ILE A 263 11.53 -0.23 10.04
N ALA A 264 11.79 0.78 10.87
CA ALA A 264 12.46 0.59 12.16
C ALA A 264 11.72 -0.38 13.10
N LEU A 265 10.38 -0.43 13.00
CA LEU A 265 9.51 -1.32 13.74
C LEU A 265 9.38 -2.72 13.14
N GLY A 266 9.98 -2.98 11.97
CA GLY A 266 10.02 -4.29 11.33
C GLY A 266 8.97 -4.51 10.24
N ILE A 267 8.47 -3.44 9.60
CA ILE A 267 7.58 -3.51 8.44
C ILE A 267 8.39 -3.67 7.16
N ASP A 268 7.93 -4.54 6.28
CA ASP A 268 8.56 -4.89 5.00
C ASP A 268 7.86 -4.28 3.79
N MET A 269 6.54 -4.03 3.88
CA MET A 269 5.73 -3.58 2.75
C MET A 269 4.81 -2.43 3.14
N PHE A 270 4.63 -1.48 2.23
CA PHE A 270 3.79 -0.29 2.41
C PHE A 270 3.03 0.04 1.13
N ASP A 271 1.88 0.67 1.27
CA ASP A 271 1.16 1.37 0.21
C ASP A 271 0.58 2.66 0.72
N CYS A 272 0.38 3.62 -0.13
CA CYS A 272 -0.43 4.80 0.14
C CYS A 272 -0.76 5.54 -1.17
N VAL A 273 -1.94 6.15 -1.23
CA VAL A 273 -2.31 7.04 -2.34
C VAL A 273 -1.63 8.42 -2.26
N MET A 274 -0.99 8.71 -1.13
CA MET A 274 -0.42 10.03 -0.83
C MET A 274 0.57 10.55 -1.89
N PRO A 275 1.53 9.76 -2.41
CA PRO A 275 2.47 10.27 -3.40
C PRO A 275 1.77 10.88 -4.62
N THR A 276 0.88 10.14 -5.25
CA THR A 276 0.17 10.60 -6.44
C THR A 276 -0.92 11.61 -6.13
N ARG A 277 -1.61 11.49 -4.97
CA ARG A 277 -2.62 12.46 -4.53
C ARG A 277 -1.98 13.83 -4.26
N ASN A 278 -0.92 13.86 -3.47
CA ASN A 278 -0.20 15.08 -3.14
C ASN A 278 0.46 15.70 -4.37
N GLY A 279 1.09 14.89 -5.23
CA GLY A 279 1.66 15.34 -6.50
C GLY A 279 0.62 16.09 -7.34
N ARG A 280 -0.53 15.49 -7.61
CA ARG A 280 -1.61 16.14 -8.37
C ARG A 280 -2.18 17.39 -7.70
N ASN A 281 -1.98 17.58 -6.40
CA ASN A 281 -2.35 18.80 -5.68
C ASN A 281 -1.21 19.85 -5.62
N GLY A 282 -0.05 19.54 -6.18
CA GLY A 282 1.10 20.44 -6.25
C GLY A 282 2.03 20.35 -5.04
N MET A 283 1.88 19.34 -4.18
CA MET A 283 2.80 19.06 -3.10
C MET A 283 3.79 17.97 -3.54
N LEU A 284 5.06 18.35 -3.63
CA LEU A 284 6.14 17.47 -4.04
C LEU A 284 6.99 17.08 -2.84
N PHE A 285 7.38 15.82 -2.81
CA PHE A 285 8.44 15.32 -1.94
C PHE A 285 9.74 15.30 -2.72
N THR A 286 10.79 15.88 -2.15
CA THR A 286 12.15 15.90 -2.72
C THR A 286 13.15 15.38 -1.70
N THR A 287 14.35 15.05 -2.15
CA THR A 287 15.45 14.66 -1.25
C THR A 287 15.82 15.74 -0.25
N GLN A 288 15.45 17.02 -0.52
CA GLN A 288 15.74 18.16 0.34
C GLN A 288 14.57 18.56 1.24
N GLY A 289 13.36 18.03 1.00
CA GLY A 289 12.17 18.37 1.77
C GLY A 289 10.93 18.54 0.90
N ILE A 290 9.90 19.18 1.46
CA ILE A 290 8.57 19.30 0.86
C ILE A 290 8.44 20.64 0.12
N ILE A 291 8.05 20.58 -1.15
CA ILE A 291 7.78 21.74 -2.00
C ILE A 291 6.28 21.87 -2.26
N ASN A 292 5.68 23.03 -2.02
CA ASN A 292 4.44 23.40 -2.67
C ASN A 292 4.77 24.15 -3.96
N ILE A 293 4.65 23.47 -5.11
CA ILE A 293 5.07 24.02 -6.40
C ILE A 293 4.25 25.22 -6.85
N LYS A 294 3.07 25.44 -6.30
CA LYS A 294 2.20 26.60 -6.60
C LYS A 294 2.71 27.90 -6.00
N ASN A 295 3.64 27.85 -5.02
CA ASN A 295 4.20 29.04 -4.38
C ASN A 295 4.92 29.95 -5.38
N GLU A 296 4.75 31.27 -5.24
CA GLU A 296 5.29 32.29 -6.14
C GLU A 296 6.82 32.27 -6.23
N LYS A 297 7.50 31.87 -5.16
CA LYS A 297 8.97 31.81 -5.13
C LYS A 297 9.57 30.88 -6.19
N TRP A 298 8.84 29.89 -6.67
CA TRP A 298 9.31 28.95 -7.69
C TRP A 298 9.17 29.48 -9.12
N LYS A 299 8.53 30.65 -9.32
CA LYS A 299 8.24 31.23 -10.64
C LYS A 299 9.47 31.46 -11.50
N LYS A 300 10.60 31.79 -10.88
CA LYS A 300 11.87 32.06 -11.55
C LYS A 300 12.99 31.10 -11.09
N ASP A 301 12.62 29.99 -10.50
CA ASP A 301 13.58 28.93 -10.13
C ASP A 301 13.74 27.97 -11.31
N PHE A 302 14.81 28.15 -12.07
CA PHE A 302 15.13 27.33 -13.23
C PHE A 302 16.03 26.15 -12.90
N SER A 303 16.26 25.86 -11.61
CA SER A 303 16.92 24.63 -11.19
C SER A 303 16.00 23.41 -11.38
N PRO A 304 16.55 22.21 -11.53
CA PRO A 304 15.79 20.96 -11.56
C PRO A 304 14.87 20.81 -10.36
N ILE A 305 13.84 19.98 -10.49
CA ILE A 305 12.91 19.69 -9.38
C ILE A 305 13.69 19.10 -8.21
N ASP A 306 14.54 18.11 -8.48
CA ASP A 306 15.41 17.47 -7.48
C ASP A 306 16.65 16.85 -8.16
N GLU A 307 17.79 17.50 -8.04
CA GLU A 307 19.07 17.06 -8.65
C GLU A 307 19.60 15.75 -8.06
N ASN A 308 19.29 15.47 -6.80
CA ASN A 308 19.85 14.33 -6.06
C ASN A 308 19.03 13.05 -6.17
N LEU A 309 17.77 13.16 -6.63
CA LEU A 309 16.88 12.01 -6.70
C LEU A 309 17.19 11.08 -7.88
N GLY A 310 17.74 11.64 -8.96
CA GLY A 310 17.88 10.94 -10.23
C GLY A 310 16.52 10.73 -10.93
N GLY A 311 16.56 10.07 -12.10
CA GLY A 311 15.39 9.87 -12.94
C GLY A 311 15.08 11.07 -13.84
N TYR A 312 14.35 10.77 -14.94
CA TYR A 312 14.10 11.76 -15.99
C TYR A 312 13.37 13.02 -15.48
N THR A 313 12.22 12.83 -14.83
CA THR A 313 11.37 13.97 -14.43
C THR A 313 12.02 14.90 -13.40
N SER A 314 12.80 14.33 -12.49
CA SER A 314 13.43 15.07 -11.39
C SER A 314 14.55 15.98 -11.85
N THR A 315 15.30 15.56 -12.89
CA THR A 315 16.49 16.27 -13.37
C THR A 315 16.24 17.10 -14.63
N PHE A 316 15.28 16.69 -15.48
CA PHE A 316 15.00 17.34 -16.75
C PHE A 316 14.11 18.58 -16.60
N TYR A 317 13.07 18.51 -15.77
CA TYR A 317 12.12 19.61 -15.59
C TYR A 317 12.55 20.57 -14.48
N THR A 318 12.35 21.88 -14.72
CA THR A 318 12.62 22.92 -13.72
C THR A 318 11.41 23.19 -12.84
N LYS A 319 11.64 23.68 -11.63
CA LYS A 319 10.58 24.12 -10.71
C LYS A 319 9.71 25.21 -11.34
N ALA A 320 10.34 26.18 -12.06
CA ALA A 320 9.61 27.25 -12.76
C ALA A 320 8.65 26.70 -13.82
N TYR A 321 9.10 25.74 -14.64
CA TYR A 321 8.25 25.13 -15.65
C TYR A 321 7.12 24.31 -15.03
N LEU A 322 7.44 23.48 -14.06
CA LEU A 322 6.41 22.68 -13.37
C LEU A 322 5.36 23.59 -12.69
N ARG A 323 5.80 24.68 -12.03
CA ARG A 323 4.87 25.69 -11.50
C ARG A 323 3.96 26.27 -12.58
N HIS A 324 4.53 26.63 -13.72
CA HIS A 324 3.74 27.13 -14.86
C HIS A 324 2.65 26.14 -15.27
N LEU A 325 2.98 24.86 -15.40
CA LEU A 325 2.01 23.81 -15.76
C LEU A 325 0.86 23.71 -14.74
N PHE A 326 1.16 23.82 -13.45
CA PHE A 326 0.12 23.81 -12.40
C PHE A 326 -0.78 25.05 -12.44
N VAL A 327 -0.23 26.21 -12.72
CA VAL A 327 -0.99 27.47 -12.84
C VAL A 327 -1.85 27.45 -14.11
N ALA A 328 -1.33 26.89 -15.19
CA ALA A 328 -2.04 26.73 -16.47
C ALA A 328 -3.04 25.56 -16.49
N ASN A 329 -3.09 24.75 -15.42
CA ASN A 329 -3.89 23.51 -15.33
C ASN A 329 -3.58 22.46 -16.42
N GLU A 330 -2.30 22.38 -16.84
CA GLU A 330 -1.85 21.40 -17.80
C GLU A 330 -1.72 20.00 -17.17
N LEU A 331 -2.21 18.96 -17.87
CA LEU A 331 -2.16 17.58 -17.40
C LEU A 331 -0.74 17.08 -17.18
N LEU A 332 0.22 17.55 -17.99
CA LEU A 332 1.63 17.18 -17.87
C LEU A 332 2.19 17.56 -16.49
N GLY A 333 1.74 18.65 -15.87
CA GLY A 333 2.13 19.02 -14.51
C GLY A 333 1.75 17.97 -13.47
N LEU A 334 0.55 17.38 -13.57
CA LEU A 334 0.07 16.32 -12.68
C LEU A 334 0.86 15.03 -12.87
N GLN A 335 1.25 14.73 -14.10
CA GLN A 335 2.06 13.57 -14.45
C GLN A 335 3.48 13.68 -13.86
N ILE A 336 4.18 14.80 -14.15
CA ILE A 336 5.52 15.08 -13.62
C ILE A 336 5.54 14.99 -12.09
N ALA A 337 4.56 15.62 -11.41
CA ALA A 337 4.48 15.63 -9.96
C ALA A 337 4.20 14.24 -9.36
N SER A 338 3.39 13.42 -10.05
CA SER A 338 3.13 12.04 -9.62
C SER A 338 4.39 11.18 -9.74
N LEU A 339 5.12 11.29 -10.86
CA LEU A 339 6.38 10.59 -11.10
C LEU A 339 7.44 10.99 -10.07
N GLN A 340 7.62 12.31 -9.85
CA GLN A 340 8.54 12.83 -8.83
C GLN A 340 8.30 12.21 -7.45
N ASN A 341 7.05 12.21 -6.99
CA ASN A 341 6.73 11.71 -5.67
C ASN A 341 6.88 10.19 -5.56
N LEU A 342 6.47 9.44 -6.57
CA LEU A 342 6.65 7.98 -6.58
C LEU A 342 8.14 7.62 -6.63
N ARG A 343 8.94 8.31 -7.46
CA ARG A 343 10.39 8.08 -7.53
C ARG A 343 11.03 8.30 -6.17
N LEU A 344 10.67 9.38 -5.43
CA LEU A 344 11.19 9.59 -4.08
C LEU A 344 10.84 8.45 -3.14
N TYR A 345 9.60 7.95 -3.17
CA TYR A 345 9.19 6.86 -2.27
C TYR A 345 9.97 5.57 -2.54
N LEU A 346 10.17 5.21 -3.81
CA LEU A 346 10.97 4.02 -4.16
C LEU A 346 12.46 4.24 -3.85
N TRP A 347 13.01 5.43 -4.15
CA TRP A 347 14.36 5.81 -3.75
C TRP A 347 14.55 5.71 -2.23
N LEU A 348 13.58 6.16 -1.44
CA LEU A 348 13.64 6.07 0.01
C LEU A 348 13.72 4.61 0.50
N MET A 349 12.97 3.70 -0.12
CA MET A 349 13.08 2.27 0.17
C MET A 349 14.46 1.72 -0.19
N GLN A 350 15.00 2.12 -1.30
CA GLN A 350 16.37 1.78 -1.74
C GLN A 350 17.42 2.27 -0.74
N GLN A 351 17.33 3.54 -0.30
CA GLN A 351 18.23 4.09 0.72
C GLN A 351 18.10 3.35 2.05
N ALA A 352 16.87 3.04 2.48
CA ALA A 352 16.66 2.25 3.69
C ALA A 352 17.36 0.88 3.61
N ARG A 353 17.23 0.15 2.50
CA ARG A 353 17.93 -1.13 2.28
C ARG A 353 19.45 -0.98 2.36
N ILE A 354 20.01 0.04 1.70
CA ILE A 354 21.46 0.32 1.74
C ILE A 354 21.92 0.56 3.19
N GLN A 355 21.19 1.34 3.96
CA GLN A 355 21.54 1.66 5.36
C GLN A 355 21.38 0.46 6.29
N ILE A 356 20.37 -0.38 6.07
CA ILE A 356 20.19 -1.64 6.82
C ILE A 356 21.35 -2.60 6.50
N ASP A 357 21.67 -2.81 5.24
CA ASP A 357 22.77 -3.69 4.80
C ASP A 357 24.13 -3.21 5.30
N ALA A 358 24.32 -1.90 5.50
CA ALA A 358 25.51 -1.30 6.09
C ALA A 358 25.50 -1.28 7.63
N GLY A 359 24.41 -1.64 8.30
CA GLY A 359 24.28 -1.57 9.77
C GLY A 359 24.21 -0.13 10.33
N THR A 360 23.81 0.84 9.52
CA THR A 360 23.77 2.27 9.87
C THR A 360 22.36 2.85 9.89
N TYR A 361 21.33 2.03 9.70
CA TYR A 361 19.95 2.48 9.56
C TYR A 361 19.46 3.31 10.76
N SER A 362 19.67 2.83 11.98
CA SER A 362 19.21 3.49 13.20
C SER A 362 19.83 4.86 13.42
N THR A 363 21.08 5.07 12.99
CA THR A 363 21.79 6.36 13.09
C THR A 363 21.45 7.31 11.96
N TRP A 364 21.19 6.78 10.75
CA TRP A 364 20.84 7.54 9.56
C TRP A 364 19.37 8.05 9.57
N LYS A 365 18.44 7.22 10.05
CA LYS A 365 16.99 7.48 10.02
C LYS A 365 16.59 8.86 10.57
N PRO A 366 17.01 9.30 11.78
CA PRO A 366 16.55 10.57 12.33
C PRO A 366 16.92 11.78 11.49
N ALA A 367 18.15 11.83 10.96
CA ALA A 367 18.60 12.93 10.11
C ALA A 367 17.83 12.95 8.77
N MET A 368 17.57 11.78 8.20
CA MET A 368 16.78 11.67 6.95
C MET A 368 15.33 12.12 7.16
N ILE A 369 14.67 11.72 8.24
CA ILE A 369 13.32 12.20 8.58
C ILE A 369 13.31 13.73 8.71
N GLN A 370 14.24 14.32 9.45
CA GLN A 370 14.34 15.76 9.60
C GLN A 370 14.49 16.46 8.25
N GLN A 371 15.35 15.96 7.38
CA GLN A 371 15.59 16.51 6.04
C GLN A 371 14.34 16.41 5.15
N LEU A 372 13.70 15.24 5.06
CA LEU A 372 12.55 15.01 4.17
C LEU A 372 11.28 15.75 4.61
N MET A 373 11.13 16.03 5.91
CA MET A 373 9.91 16.65 6.45
C MET A 373 9.99 18.18 6.56
N GLN A 374 11.17 18.78 6.31
CA GLN A 374 11.28 20.24 6.27
C GLN A 374 10.50 20.84 5.08
N ARG A 375 9.93 22.02 5.27
CA ARG A 375 9.22 22.72 4.21
C ARG A 375 10.16 23.73 3.55
N LEU A 376 10.32 23.56 2.26
CA LEU A 376 11.16 24.44 1.43
C LEU A 376 10.37 25.61 0.86
#